data_5106023f42ebc2732bfe5d58b1189a88
#
_entry.id   5106023f42ebc2732bfe5d58b1189a88
#
_cell.length_a   1.000
_cell.length_b   1.000
_cell.length_c   1.000
_cell.angle_alpha   90.00
_cell.angle_beta   90.00
_cell.angle_gamma   90.00
#
_symmetry.space_group_name_H-M   'P 1'
#
loop_
_entity.id
_entity.type
_entity.pdbx_description
1 polymer ?
#
loop_
_entity_poly.entity_id
_entity_poly.type
_entity_poly.pdbx_seq_one_letter_code
_entity_poly.pdbx_strand_id
1 'polypeptide(L)'
;LPKQRPQEMDQLTDAAYYIVLTLLEPKHGYSIMQDIEDMTDDSFTIGPATLYTLLKKLLQEEIIELVNNDNPRRKVYQTTLHGQELLKKEMQRRKVMAEHGERAFQQLKGDQS
;
A
#
# COMPACT_ATOMS: atom_id res chain seq x y z
N LEU A 1 22.46 3.43 21.40
CA LEU A 1 21.99 3.22 20.02
C LEU A 1 20.48 3.25 19.99
N PRO A 2 19.92 4.11 19.15
CA PRO A 2 18.48 4.06 18.97
C PRO A 2 18.13 2.70 18.39
N LYS A 3 17.28 2.00 19.09
CA LYS A 3 16.80 0.75 18.59
C LYS A 3 15.88 1.02 17.43
N GLN A 4 16.22 0.51 16.30
CA GLN A 4 15.27 0.48 15.22
C GLN A 4 14.16 -0.49 15.59
N ARG A 5 12.94 -0.07 15.40
CA ARG A 5 11.83 -0.99 15.61
C ARG A 5 11.86 -2.03 14.50
N PRO A 6 12.04 -3.32 14.83
CA PRO A 6 12.16 -4.34 13.80
C PRO A 6 10.92 -4.47 12.92
N GLN A 7 9.78 -3.96 13.40
CA GLN A 7 8.53 -4.06 12.68
C GLN A 7 8.16 -2.81 11.92
N GLU A 8 9.01 -1.76 12.02
CA GLU A 8 8.70 -0.52 11.32
C GLU A 8 8.85 -0.74 9.81
N MET A 9 7.80 -0.36 9.08
CA MET A 9 7.77 -0.53 7.64
C MET A 9 8.33 0.71 6.96
N ASP A 10 9.53 0.59 6.40
CA ASP A 10 10.11 1.66 5.59
C ASP A 10 9.59 1.61 4.16
N GLN A 11 9.26 0.42 3.70
CA GLN A 11 8.76 0.19 2.36
C GLN A 11 7.53 -0.69 2.43
N LEU A 12 6.65 -0.50 1.49
CA LEU A 12 5.42 -1.28 1.41
C LEU A 12 5.56 -2.37 0.34
N THR A 13 5.12 -3.58 0.68
CA THR A 13 4.94 -4.62 -0.33
C THR A 13 3.85 -4.16 -1.30
N ASP A 14 3.74 -4.84 -2.44
CA ASP A 14 2.69 -4.51 -3.39
C ASP A 14 1.30 -4.58 -2.75
N ALA A 15 1.04 -5.63 -1.98
CA ALA A 15 -0.25 -5.79 -1.33
C ALA A 15 -0.52 -4.66 -0.34
N ALA A 16 0.46 -4.34 0.52
CA ALA A 16 0.31 -3.26 1.50
C ALA A 16 0.15 -1.92 0.81
N TYR A 17 0.88 -1.69 -0.28
CA TYR A 17 0.77 -0.47 -1.07
C TYR A 17 -0.67 -0.26 -1.55
N TYR A 18 -1.26 -1.29 -2.15
CA TYR A 18 -2.63 -1.18 -2.65
C TYR A 18 -3.64 -1.00 -1.51
N ILE A 19 -3.43 -1.67 -0.38
CA ILE A 19 -4.33 -1.51 0.77
C ILE A 19 -4.31 -0.06 1.27
N VAL A 20 -3.12 0.49 1.49
CA VAL A 20 -2.97 1.86 2.00
C VAL A 20 -3.56 2.86 0.99
N LEU A 21 -3.36 2.60 -0.30
CA LEU A 21 -3.88 3.45 -1.37
C LEU A 21 -5.42 3.47 -1.36
N THR A 22 -6.06 2.31 -1.24
CA THR A 22 -7.52 2.25 -1.21
C THR A 22 -8.09 2.91 0.05
N LEU A 23 -7.34 2.89 1.15
CA LEU A 23 -7.78 3.44 2.42
C LEU A 23 -7.51 4.92 2.59
N LEU A 24 -7.10 5.62 1.53
CA LEU A 24 -7.09 7.07 1.55
C LEU A 24 -8.50 7.60 1.81
N GLU A 25 -9.51 6.83 1.44
CA GLU A 25 -10.89 7.06 1.83
C GLU A 25 -11.33 5.98 2.82
N PRO A 26 -12.13 6.34 3.84
CA PRO A 26 -12.60 5.34 4.80
C PRO A 26 -13.44 4.26 4.13
N LYS A 27 -13.22 3.00 4.51
CA LYS A 27 -14.05 1.91 4.01
C LYS A 27 -13.97 0.69 4.90
N HIS A 28 -14.93 -0.19 4.73
CA HIS A 28 -14.95 -1.47 5.43
C HIS A 28 -13.89 -2.40 4.87
N GLY A 29 -13.38 -3.27 5.73
CA GLY A 29 -12.33 -4.20 5.31
C GLY A 29 -12.68 -5.04 4.11
N TYR A 30 -13.90 -5.55 4.07
CA TYR A 30 -14.28 -6.44 2.96
C TYR A 30 -14.37 -5.71 1.60
N SER A 31 -14.56 -4.39 1.61
CA SER A 31 -14.59 -3.63 0.34
C SER A 31 -13.20 -3.46 -0.27
N ILE A 32 -12.17 -3.61 0.53
CA ILE A 32 -10.80 -3.35 0.07
C ILE A 32 -10.42 -4.29 -1.08
N MET A 33 -10.79 -5.56 -0.95
CA MET A 33 -10.43 -6.56 -1.98
C MET A 33 -11.04 -6.20 -3.33
N GLN A 34 -12.31 -5.85 -3.33
CA GLN A 34 -12.98 -5.46 -4.57
C GLN A 34 -12.40 -4.18 -5.14
N ASP A 35 -12.10 -3.21 -4.28
CA ASP A 35 -11.55 -1.93 -4.74
C ASP A 35 -10.18 -2.10 -5.36
N ILE A 36 -9.36 -3.02 -4.84
CA ILE A 36 -8.05 -3.31 -5.44
C ILE A 36 -8.23 -3.94 -6.82
N GLU A 37 -9.15 -4.89 -6.94
CA GLU A 37 -9.42 -5.52 -8.24
C GLU A 37 -9.90 -4.48 -9.26
N ASP A 38 -10.80 -3.59 -8.84
CA ASP A 38 -11.31 -2.54 -9.71
C ASP A 38 -10.20 -1.56 -10.13
N MET A 39 -9.40 -1.14 -9.16
CA MET A 39 -8.31 -0.18 -9.40
C MET A 39 -7.27 -0.74 -10.37
N THR A 40 -7.02 -2.04 -10.32
CA THR A 40 -5.95 -2.67 -11.10
C THR A 40 -6.46 -3.41 -12.32
N ASP A 41 -7.74 -3.28 -12.66
CA ASP A 41 -8.36 -4.01 -13.76
C ASP A 41 -8.09 -5.50 -13.63
N ASP A 42 -8.26 -6.03 -12.43
CA ASP A 42 -8.08 -7.44 -12.07
C ASP A 42 -6.64 -7.95 -12.24
N SER A 43 -5.68 -7.06 -12.43
CA SER A 43 -4.27 -7.50 -12.56
C SER A 43 -3.63 -7.83 -11.22
N PHE A 44 -4.25 -7.39 -10.11
CA PHE A 44 -3.76 -7.68 -8.78
C PHE A 44 -4.94 -8.04 -7.88
N THR A 45 -4.84 -9.18 -7.19
CA THR A 45 -5.87 -9.64 -6.27
C THR A 45 -5.23 -9.99 -4.94
N ILE A 46 -6.03 -9.92 -3.88
CA ILE A 46 -5.57 -10.24 -2.55
C ILE A 46 -6.69 -11.06 -1.86
N GLY A 47 -6.29 -12.16 -1.22
CA GLY A 47 -7.24 -12.99 -0.50
C GLY A 47 -7.53 -12.46 0.90
N PRO A 48 -8.61 -12.95 1.53
CA PRO A 48 -9.01 -12.45 2.85
C PRO A 48 -7.98 -12.71 3.94
N ALA A 49 -7.32 -13.86 3.94
CA ALA A 49 -6.32 -14.15 4.96
C ALA A 49 -5.16 -13.15 4.91
N THR A 50 -4.64 -12.89 3.72
CA THR A 50 -3.56 -11.91 3.52
C THR A 50 -4.03 -10.50 3.89
N LEU A 51 -5.25 -10.15 3.46
CA LEU A 51 -5.80 -8.84 3.76
C LEU A 51 -5.83 -8.58 5.28
N TYR A 52 -6.46 -9.48 6.03
CA TYR A 52 -6.64 -9.23 7.46
C TYR A 52 -5.33 -9.33 8.24
N THR A 53 -4.37 -10.14 7.79
CA THR A 53 -3.03 -10.15 8.38
C THR A 53 -2.35 -8.80 8.18
N LEU A 54 -2.44 -8.24 6.96
CA LEU A 54 -1.84 -6.96 6.67
C LEU A 54 -2.55 -5.81 7.37
N LEU A 55 -3.88 -5.84 7.46
CA LEU A 55 -4.61 -4.81 8.19
C LEU A 55 -4.15 -4.74 9.63
N LYS A 56 -3.98 -5.90 10.28
CA LYS A 56 -3.50 -5.94 11.65
C LYS A 56 -2.12 -5.30 11.78
N LYS A 57 -1.22 -5.64 10.88
CA LYS A 57 0.14 -5.10 10.90
C LYS A 57 0.15 -3.60 10.65
N LEU A 58 -0.63 -3.15 9.67
CA LEU A 58 -0.71 -1.73 9.33
C LEU A 58 -1.30 -0.91 10.48
N LEU A 59 -2.26 -1.48 11.22
CA LEU A 59 -2.78 -0.85 12.44
C LEU A 59 -1.70 -0.73 13.51
N GLN A 60 -0.93 -1.79 13.71
CA GLN A 60 0.16 -1.79 14.71
C GLN A 60 1.21 -0.73 14.41
N GLU A 61 1.47 -0.49 13.14
CA GLU A 61 2.46 0.50 12.70
C GLU A 61 1.85 1.90 12.55
N GLU A 62 0.58 2.05 12.85
CA GLU A 62 -0.14 3.31 12.78
C GLU A 62 -0.13 3.91 11.36
N ILE A 63 -0.04 3.05 10.36
CA ILE A 63 -0.16 3.44 8.96
C ILE A 63 -1.62 3.62 8.58
N ILE A 64 -2.48 2.81 9.20
CA ILE A 64 -3.93 2.95 9.09
C ILE A 64 -4.51 3.02 10.49
N GLU A 65 -5.74 3.46 10.59
CA GLU A 65 -6.46 3.57 11.86
C GLU A 65 -7.91 3.17 11.69
N LEU A 66 -8.54 2.82 12.80
CA LEU A 66 -9.97 2.56 12.81
C LEU A 66 -10.70 3.89 12.98
N VAL A 67 -11.75 4.05 12.19
CA VAL A 67 -12.58 5.25 12.22
C VAL A 67 -13.88 4.92 12.91
N ASN A 68 -14.37 5.84 13.73
CA ASN A 68 -15.66 5.68 14.42
C ASN A 68 -16.78 5.58 13.38
N ASN A 69 -17.69 4.63 13.62
CA ASN A 69 -18.87 4.48 12.78
C ASN A 69 -20.04 4.04 13.65
N ASP A 70 -21.24 4.01 13.09
CA ASP A 70 -22.44 3.70 13.83
C ASP A 70 -22.61 2.21 14.10
N ASN A 71 -21.84 1.37 13.43
CA ASN A 71 -21.98 -0.08 13.58
C ASN A 71 -20.69 -0.69 14.12
N PRO A 72 -20.64 -1.02 15.43
CA PRO A 72 -19.41 -1.56 16.04
C PRO A 72 -19.01 -2.93 15.50
N ARG A 73 -19.90 -3.61 14.78
CA ARG A 73 -19.58 -4.92 14.18
C ARG A 73 -18.84 -4.78 12.86
N ARG A 74 -18.86 -3.61 12.25
CA ARG A 74 -18.25 -3.38 10.95
C ARG A 74 -17.14 -2.34 11.11
N LYS A 75 -15.92 -2.81 11.13
CA LYS A 75 -14.77 -1.95 11.29
C LYS A 75 -14.52 -1.17 10.00
N VAL A 76 -14.35 0.14 10.17
CA VAL A 76 -13.99 1.04 9.07
C VAL A 76 -12.56 1.49 9.28
N TYR A 77 -11.76 1.39 8.23
CA TYR A 77 -10.34 1.72 8.27
C TYR A 77 -10.07 2.94 7.41
N GLN A 78 -9.03 3.67 7.77
CA GLN A 78 -8.57 4.82 6.99
C GLN A 78 -7.07 4.97 7.16
N THR A 79 -6.39 5.40 6.10
CA THR A 79 -4.96 5.67 6.15
C THR A 79 -4.72 6.94 6.97
N THR A 80 -3.75 6.88 7.89
CA THR A 80 -3.37 8.02 8.73
C THR A 80 -2.52 9.01 7.95
N LEU A 81 -2.26 10.17 8.55
CA LEU A 81 -1.31 11.13 7.96
C LEU A 81 0.08 10.52 7.81
N HIS A 82 0.50 9.75 8.82
CA HIS A 82 1.76 9.01 8.74
C HIS A 82 1.75 8.04 7.55
N GLY A 83 0.64 7.33 7.37
CA GLY A 83 0.47 6.41 6.25
C GLY A 83 0.50 7.12 4.91
N GLN A 84 -0.09 8.31 4.83
CA GLN A 84 -0.05 9.10 3.60
C GLN A 84 1.37 9.50 3.23
N GLU A 85 2.16 9.92 4.22
CA GLU A 85 3.56 10.28 3.99
C GLU A 85 4.36 9.08 3.50
N LEU A 86 4.17 7.93 4.14
CA LEU A 86 4.83 6.70 3.73
C LEU A 86 4.42 6.30 2.32
N LEU A 87 3.14 6.44 2.00
CA LEU A 87 2.62 6.12 0.67
C LEU A 87 3.25 7.01 -0.40
N LYS A 88 3.38 8.30 -0.12
CA LYS A 88 4.01 9.23 -1.08
C LYS A 88 5.46 8.87 -1.35
N LYS A 89 6.20 8.52 -0.30
CA LYS A 89 7.60 8.09 -0.46
C LYS A 89 7.67 6.80 -1.28
N GLU A 90 6.76 5.89 -1.04
CA GLU A 90 6.72 4.63 -1.76
C GLU A 90 6.38 4.84 -3.23
N MET A 91 5.42 5.72 -3.53
CA MET A 91 5.09 6.07 -4.90
C MET A 91 6.30 6.61 -5.65
N GLN A 92 7.02 7.53 -5.01
CA GLN A 92 8.21 8.14 -5.61
C GLN A 92 9.30 7.09 -5.84
N ARG A 93 9.52 6.20 -4.88
CA ARG A 93 10.50 5.12 -5.02
C ARG A 93 10.18 4.23 -6.21
N ARG A 94 8.92 3.83 -6.35
CA ARG A 94 8.48 2.97 -7.44
C ARG A 94 8.61 3.66 -8.79
N LYS A 95 8.28 4.94 -8.84
CA LYS A 95 8.42 5.73 -10.06
C LYS A 95 9.88 5.80 -10.51
N VAL A 96 10.79 6.07 -9.59
CA VAL A 96 12.23 6.14 -9.90
C VAL A 96 12.74 4.79 -10.39
N MET A 97 12.31 3.70 -9.76
CA MET A 97 12.71 2.36 -10.20
C MET A 97 12.25 2.07 -11.62
N ALA A 98 11.02 2.48 -11.95
CA ALA A 98 10.52 2.31 -13.31
C ALA A 98 11.34 3.13 -14.31
N GLU A 99 11.76 4.34 -13.92
CA GLU A 99 12.61 5.19 -14.77
C GLU A 99 13.98 4.55 -15.02
N HIS A 100 14.52 3.85 -14.00
CA HIS A 100 15.77 3.10 -14.20
C HIS A 100 15.61 2.04 -15.29
N GLY A 101 14.47 1.36 -15.29
CA GLY A 101 14.19 0.36 -16.32
C GLY A 101 14.07 0.98 -17.70
N GLU A 102 13.35 2.10 -17.78
CA GLU A 102 13.19 2.80 -19.05
C GLU A 102 14.54 3.23 -19.65
N ARG A 103 15.42 3.77 -18.80
CA ARG A 103 16.76 4.19 -19.26
C ARG A 103 17.60 3.02 -19.72
N ALA A 104 17.49 1.87 -19.03
CA ALA A 104 18.22 0.68 -19.43
C ALA A 104 17.82 0.23 -20.84
N PHE A 105 16.52 0.25 -21.13
CA PHE A 105 16.04 -0.11 -22.46
C PHE A 105 16.44 0.92 -23.51
N GLN A 106 16.46 2.20 -23.17
CA GLN A 106 16.91 3.24 -24.08
C GLN A 106 18.36 3.07 -24.45
N GLN A 107 19.22 2.71 -23.48
CA GLN A 107 20.64 2.47 -23.75
C GLN A 107 20.83 1.27 -24.67
N LEU A 108 20.03 0.24 -24.51
CA LEU A 108 20.09 -0.92 -25.37
C LEU A 108 19.77 -0.55 -26.81
N LYS A 109 18.76 0.29 -27.02
CA LYS A 109 18.41 0.77 -28.35
C LYS A 109 19.50 1.63 -28.95
N GLY A 110 20.12 2.49 -28.14
CA GLY A 110 21.24 3.33 -28.58
C GLY A 110 22.41 2.52 -29.08
N ASP A 111 22.72 1.42 -28.38
CA ASP A 111 23.83 0.54 -28.76
C ASP A 111 23.56 -0.23 -30.04
N GLN A 112 22.31 -0.36 -30.46
CA GLN A 112 21.94 -1.07 -31.68
C GLN A 112 21.85 -0.18 -32.91
N SER A 113 21.95 1.11 -32.74
CA SER A 113 21.84 2.06 -33.85
C SER A 113 23.15 2.28 -34.62
#